data_c17d4a260b4b098fb6ebdd97e25c42b1
#
_entry.id   c17d4a260b4b098fb6ebdd97e25c42b1
#
_cell.length_a   1.000
_cell.length_b   1.000
_cell.length_c   1.000
_cell.angle_alpha   90.00
_cell.angle_beta   90.00
_cell.angle_gamma   90.00
#
_symmetry.space_group_name_H-M   'P 1'
#
loop_
_entity.id
_entity.type
_entity.pdbx_description
1 polymer ?
#
loop_
_entity_poly.entity_id
_entity_poly.type
_entity_poly.pdbx_seq_one_letter_code
_entity_poly.pdbx_strand_id
1 'polypeptide(L)'
;ILENQHLYNSDNLALIVESSIEKTPASGAWIKYIDEQGLIVNCSKLKTNEEKIWLKRQLEFLPKSLLPMFGGSIFQNNEGNLLGQMNEVRLLKLLFNSKQEIDETETTNIVFHSGLSAFELEDVIIDRKFEKVLQTINFLKEHDSQNSAPLIWMIAKIINSCLEATLATNKKSALIKSGVWSSKIGQYLSLTKNSKASEFMRLSDQMLRLDLINKGIIKSNVWEQIEKIILQLRGATEPQH
;
A
#
# COMPACT_ATOMS: atom_id res chain seq x y z
N ILE A 1 -14.34 33.64 -16.43
CA ILE A 1 -13.24 34.38 -15.78
C ILE A 1 -13.12 35.74 -16.43
N LEU A 2 -12.86 35.86 -17.75
CA LEU A 2 -12.66 37.16 -18.44
C LEU A 2 -13.86 38.09 -18.34
N GLU A 3 -15.08 37.59 -18.41
CA GLU A 3 -16.31 38.39 -18.33
C GLU A 3 -16.57 38.99 -16.95
N ASN A 4 -16.03 38.38 -15.90
CA ASN A 4 -16.26 38.76 -14.49
C ASN A 4 -14.99 39.21 -13.77
N GLN A 5 -13.96 39.68 -14.52
CA GLN A 5 -12.68 40.05 -13.92
C GLN A 5 -12.80 41.16 -12.84
N HIS A 6 -13.82 42.01 -12.92
CA HIS A 6 -14.09 43.05 -11.92
C HIS A 6 -14.45 42.46 -10.53
N LEU A 7 -14.90 41.19 -10.46
CA LEU A 7 -15.22 40.51 -9.19
C LEU A 7 -13.97 40.00 -8.48
N TYR A 8 -12.86 39.82 -9.20
CA TYR A 8 -11.61 39.25 -8.69
C TYR A 8 -10.52 40.30 -8.41
N ASN A 9 -10.71 41.52 -8.85
CA ASN A 9 -9.81 42.66 -8.61
C ASN A 9 -10.06 43.27 -7.23
N SER A 10 -9.85 42.49 -6.19
CA SER A 10 -9.97 42.93 -4.80
C SER A 10 -8.73 42.50 -4.04
N ASP A 11 -8.08 43.41 -3.31
CA ASP A 11 -6.90 43.17 -2.49
C ASP A 11 -7.11 42.08 -1.41
N ASN A 12 -8.38 41.74 -1.15
CA ASN A 12 -8.77 40.79 -0.12
C ASN A 12 -9.26 39.44 -0.68
N LEU A 13 -9.17 39.21 -2.01
CA LEU A 13 -9.67 37.98 -2.64
C LEU A 13 -8.56 37.25 -3.40
N ALA A 14 -8.27 36.00 -3.02
CA ALA A 14 -7.44 35.09 -3.79
C ALA A 14 -8.32 34.03 -4.47
N LEU A 15 -8.34 34.03 -5.80
CA LEU A 15 -9.05 33.02 -6.58
C LEU A 15 -8.09 31.89 -6.95
N ILE A 16 -8.37 30.68 -6.48
CA ILE A 16 -7.64 29.46 -6.83
C ILE A 16 -8.48 28.66 -7.83
N VAL A 17 -7.94 28.47 -9.03
CA VAL A 17 -8.58 27.66 -10.09
C VAL A 17 -7.80 26.36 -10.25
N GLU A 18 -8.43 25.24 -9.89
CA GLU A 18 -7.88 23.91 -10.12
C GLU A 18 -8.40 23.33 -11.43
N SER A 19 -7.49 22.75 -12.22
CA SER A 19 -7.84 22.09 -13.50
C SER A 19 -7.07 20.79 -13.66
N SER A 20 -7.76 19.75 -14.11
CA SER A 20 -7.19 18.45 -14.42
C SER A 20 -6.65 18.34 -15.86
N ILE A 21 -6.41 19.47 -16.53
CA ILE A 21 -5.88 19.48 -17.91
C ILE A 21 -4.42 19.03 -17.88
N GLU A 22 -4.12 17.87 -18.47
CA GLU A 22 -2.76 17.28 -18.50
C GLU A 22 -1.74 18.14 -19.24
N LYS A 23 -2.18 18.96 -20.22
CA LYS A 23 -1.33 19.92 -20.92
C LYS A 23 -2.02 21.26 -20.94
N THR A 24 -1.42 22.22 -20.25
CA THR A 24 -1.88 23.62 -20.32
C THR A 24 -1.86 24.08 -21.78
N PRO A 25 -3.01 24.46 -22.39
CA PRO A 25 -3.02 24.97 -23.75
C PRO A 25 -2.19 26.26 -23.79
N ALA A 26 -1.10 26.27 -24.54
CA ALA A 26 -0.15 27.41 -24.59
C ALA A 26 -0.76 28.70 -25.11
N SER A 27 -2.01 28.72 -25.60
CA SER A 27 -2.57 29.84 -26.38
C SER A 27 -3.99 30.30 -26.00
N GLY A 28 -4.56 29.83 -24.91
CA GLY A 28 -5.89 30.29 -24.49
C GLY A 28 -5.87 31.69 -23.91
N ALA A 29 -6.78 32.57 -24.35
CA ALA A 29 -6.87 33.97 -23.86
C ALA A 29 -6.99 34.05 -22.33
N TRP A 30 -7.72 33.14 -21.71
CA TRP A 30 -7.89 33.05 -20.26
C TRP A 30 -6.59 32.64 -19.53
N ILE A 31 -5.75 31.79 -20.15
CA ILE A 31 -4.45 31.41 -19.58
C ILE A 31 -3.50 32.58 -19.58
N LYS A 32 -3.43 33.33 -20.72
CA LYS A 32 -2.62 34.53 -20.78
C LYS A 32 -3.04 35.56 -19.74
N TYR A 33 -4.35 35.73 -19.53
CA TYR A 33 -4.85 36.63 -18.51
C TYR A 33 -4.44 36.17 -17.09
N ILE A 34 -4.52 34.89 -16.78
CA ILE A 34 -4.08 34.36 -15.46
C ILE A 34 -2.57 34.51 -15.29
N ASP A 35 -1.79 34.28 -16.34
CA ASP A 35 -0.32 34.41 -16.32
C ASP A 35 0.12 35.87 -16.11
N GLU A 36 -0.62 36.82 -16.67
CA GLU A 36 -0.37 38.26 -16.51
C GLU A 36 -0.79 38.81 -15.14
N GLN A 37 -1.84 38.29 -14.53
CA GLN A 37 -2.44 38.81 -13.29
C GLN A 37 -2.18 37.97 -12.05
N GLY A 38 -1.57 36.78 -12.19
CA GLY A 38 -1.42 35.85 -11.11
C GLY A 38 -0.27 34.85 -11.30
N LEU A 39 -0.49 33.62 -10.88
CA LEU A 39 0.50 32.55 -10.93
C LEU A 39 -0.12 31.29 -11.50
N ILE A 40 0.51 30.70 -12.50
CA ILE A 40 0.18 29.38 -13.02
C ILE A 40 1.15 28.35 -12.43
N VAL A 41 0.62 27.41 -11.64
CA VAL A 41 1.40 26.32 -11.06
C VAL A 41 1.07 25.02 -11.79
N ASN A 42 2.08 24.42 -12.41
CA ASN A 42 1.94 23.11 -13.04
C ASN A 42 2.25 22.01 -12.03
N CYS A 43 1.21 21.25 -11.62
CA CYS A 43 1.30 20.14 -10.68
C CYS A 43 1.34 18.80 -11.42
N SER A 44 2.36 18.56 -12.23
CA SER A 44 2.54 17.28 -12.91
C SER A 44 2.95 16.18 -11.93
N LYS A 45 2.58 14.93 -12.26
CA LYS A 45 3.01 13.76 -11.50
C LYS A 45 4.54 13.65 -11.54
N LEU A 46 5.16 13.45 -10.37
CA LEU A 46 6.61 13.27 -10.29
C LEU A 46 7.03 11.96 -10.97
N LYS A 47 8.17 11.98 -11.62
CA LYS A 47 8.85 10.77 -12.08
C LYS A 47 9.50 10.07 -10.89
N THR A 48 9.73 8.77 -10.99
CA THR A 48 10.32 7.94 -9.93
C THR A 48 11.59 8.56 -9.29
N ASN A 49 12.49 9.13 -10.10
CA ASN A 49 13.70 9.77 -9.56
C ASN A 49 13.40 11.10 -8.83
N GLU A 50 12.47 11.89 -9.35
CA GLU A 50 12.04 13.14 -8.73
C GLU A 50 11.33 12.88 -7.39
N GLU A 51 10.51 11.83 -7.35
CA GLU A 51 9.84 11.34 -6.15
C GLU A 51 10.85 10.92 -5.06
N LYS A 52 11.89 10.16 -5.42
CA LYS A 52 12.97 9.79 -4.50
C LYS A 52 13.73 10.99 -3.94
N ILE A 53 14.03 11.98 -4.80
CA ILE A 53 14.69 13.22 -4.37
C ILE A 53 13.78 14.01 -3.44
N TRP A 54 12.50 14.11 -3.77
CA TRP A 54 11.50 14.79 -2.93
C TRP A 54 11.39 14.12 -1.56
N LEU A 55 11.22 12.78 -1.52
CA LEU A 55 11.13 12.03 -0.27
C LEU A 55 12.38 12.19 0.60
N LYS A 56 13.57 12.13 -0.02
CA LYS A 56 14.83 12.35 0.69
C LYS A 56 14.88 13.72 1.39
N ARG A 57 14.40 14.78 0.74
CA ARG A 57 14.29 16.12 1.34
C ARG A 57 13.32 16.15 2.52
N GLN A 58 12.20 15.43 2.42
CA GLN A 58 11.23 15.35 3.53
C GLN A 58 11.78 14.64 4.76
N LEU A 59 12.79 13.79 4.59
CA LEU A 59 13.43 12.97 5.62
C LEU A 59 14.75 13.58 6.16
N GLU A 60 15.12 14.80 5.78
CA GLU A 60 16.36 15.46 6.22
C GLU A 60 16.48 15.65 7.75
N PHE A 61 15.37 15.54 8.49
CA PHE A 61 15.36 15.57 9.95
C PHE A 61 15.91 14.28 10.60
N LEU A 62 16.02 13.20 9.82
CA LEU A 62 16.55 11.92 10.31
C LEU A 62 18.08 11.89 10.32
N PRO A 63 18.69 11.14 11.26
CA PRO A 63 20.10 10.81 11.19
C PRO A 63 20.48 10.17 9.85
N LYS A 64 21.67 10.49 9.33
CA LYS A 64 22.13 9.98 8.02
C LYS A 64 22.19 8.45 7.95
N SER A 65 22.45 7.77 9.07
CA SER A 65 22.45 6.31 9.19
C SER A 65 21.08 5.68 8.92
N LEU A 66 20.00 6.37 9.28
CA LEU A 66 18.63 5.88 9.18
C LEU A 66 17.95 6.22 7.84
N LEU A 67 18.45 7.23 7.14
CA LEU A 67 17.88 7.70 5.86
C LEU A 67 17.71 6.62 4.79
N PRO A 68 18.68 5.72 4.52
CA PRO A 68 18.50 4.68 3.50
C PRO A 68 17.41 3.69 3.85
N MET A 69 17.30 3.30 5.11
CA MET A 69 16.33 2.34 5.61
C MET A 69 14.89 2.91 5.52
N PHE A 70 14.65 4.07 6.13
CA PHE A 70 13.32 4.70 6.11
C PHE A 70 12.92 5.18 4.72
N GLY A 71 13.82 5.84 4.01
CA GLY A 71 13.55 6.33 2.66
C GLY A 71 13.27 5.20 1.68
N GLY A 72 13.99 4.07 1.78
CA GLY A 72 13.75 2.88 0.98
C GLY A 72 12.40 2.24 1.27
N SER A 73 12.06 2.03 2.54
CA SER A 73 10.80 1.42 2.97
C SER A 73 9.59 2.29 2.59
N ILE A 74 9.61 3.59 2.93
CA ILE A 74 8.51 4.51 2.59
C ILE A 74 8.29 4.58 1.09
N PHE A 75 9.38 4.66 0.30
CA PHE A 75 9.28 4.70 -1.15
C PHE A 75 8.66 3.43 -1.71
N GLN A 76 9.18 2.24 -1.31
CA GLN A 76 8.69 0.95 -1.81
C GLN A 76 7.20 0.73 -1.50
N ASN A 77 6.76 1.13 -0.29
CA ASN A 77 5.38 0.94 0.14
C ASN A 77 4.39 1.93 -0.46
N ASN A 78 4.89 3.09 -0.91
CA ASN A 78 4.06 4.21 -1.36
C ASN A 78 4.50 4.76 -2.72
N GLU A 79 5.13 3.97 -3.60
CA GLU A 79 5.58 4.45 -4.92
C GLU A 79 4.42 5.05 -5.72
N GLY A 80 4.57 6.29 -6.16
CA GLY A 80 3.55 7.05 -6.88
C GLY A 80 2.43 7.63 -6.00
N ASN A 81 2.46 7.41 -4.68
CA ASN A 81 1.50 7.94 -3.70
C ASN A 81 2.20 8.92 -2.74
N LEU A 82 2.39 10.17 -3.20
CA LEU A 82 3.05 11.22 -2.41
C LEU A 82 2.33 11.52 -1.09
N LEU A 83 0.99 11.40 -1.07
CA LEU A 83 0.22 11.61 0.16
C LEU A 83 0.51 10.52 1.20
N GLY A 84 0.58 9.25 0.76
CA GLY A 84 0.99 8.12 1.60
C GLY A 84 2.39 8.33 2.16
N GLN A 85 3.36 8.67 1.30
CA GLN A 85 4.72 8.98 1.74
C GLN A 85 4.76 10.13 2.75
N MET A 86 3.98 11.19 2.52
CA MET A 86 3.95 12.34 3.44
C MET A 86 3.32 12.00 4.79
N ASN A 87 2.34 11.11 4.83
CA ASN A 87 1.76 10.64 6.09
C ASN A 87 2.78 9.84 6.91
N GLU A 88 3.56 8.95 6.27
CA GLU A 88 4.65 8.24 6.92
C GLU A 88 5.73 9.20 7.46
N VAL A 89 6.12 10.20 6.65
CA VAL A 89 7.06 11.24 7.07
C VAL A 89 6.55 12.02 8.29
N ARG A 90 5.25 12.36 8.31
CA ARG A 90 4.63 13.07 9.44
C ARG A 90 4.65 12.20 10.71
N LEU A 91 4.34 10.92 10.58
CA LEU A 91 4.40 9.97 11.69
C LEU A 91 5.82 9.86 12.26
N LEU A 92 6.81 9.73 11.39
CA LEU A 92 8.22 9.72 11.81
C LEU A 92 8.62 11.02 12.52
N LYS A 93 8.21 12.19 12.02
CA LYS A 93 8.47 13.48 12.66
C LYS A 93 7.89 13.53 14.09
N LEU A 94 6.69 13.01 14.29
CA LEU A 94 6.07 12.94 15.61
C LEU A 94 6.87 12.03 16.56
N LEU A 95 7.31 10.88 16.08
CA LEU A 95 8.08 9.92 16.86
C LEU A 95 9.45 10.50 17.26
N PHE A 96 10.15 11.13 16.30
CA PHE A 96 11.47 11.72 16.56
C PHE A 96 11.41 13.00 17.40
N ASN A 97 10.34 13.78 17.35
CA ASN A 97 10.17 14.97 18.20
C ASN A 97 9.75 14.62 19.64
N SER A 98 9.16 13.46 19.87
CA SER A 98 8.67 13.05 21.20
C SER A 98 9.72 12.41 22.10
N LYS A 99 10.87 11.99 21.55
CA LYS A 99 11.94 11.31 22.31
C LYS A 99 13.27 12.06 22.16
N GLN A 100 13.90 12.42 23.28
CA GLN A 100 15.21 13.09 23.29
C GLN A 100 16.38 12.16 22.91
N GLU A 101 16.24 10.86 23.07
CA GLU A 101 17.20 9.83 22.64
C GLU A 101 16.40 8.63 22.11
N ILE A 102 16.51 8.35 20.83
CA ILE A 102 15.94 7.16 20.20
C ILE A 102 17.08 6.16 20.03
N ASP A 103 17.01 5.03 20.73
CA ASP A 103 17.91 3.90 20.52
C ASP A 103 17.67 3.32 19.11
N GLU A 104 18.76 3.04 18.37
CA GLU A 104 18.70 2.48 17.01
C GLU A 104 17.92 1.15 16.98
N THR A 105 17.96 0.38 18.06
CA THR A 105 17.23 -0.88 18.21
C THR A 105 15.71 -0.66 18.39
N GLU A 106 15.31 0.34 19.18
CA GLU A 106 13.89 0.74 19.32
C GLU A 106 13.35 1.33 18.01
N THR A 107 14.17 2.12 17.30
CA THR A 107 13.78 2.73 16.02
C THR A 107 13.57 1.66 14.96
N THR A 108 14.44 0.67 14.90
CA THR A 108 14.32 -0.48 14.02
C THR A 108 13.02 -1.25 14.31
N ASN A 109 12.71 -1.47 15.58
CA ASN A 109 11.47 -2.12 16.01
C ASN A 109 10.22 -1.29 15.65
N ILE A 110 10.23 0.02 15.85
CA ILE A 110 9.10 0.91 15.51
C ILE A 110 8.84 0.89 14.00
N VAL A 111 9.88 0.92 13.16
CA VAL A 111 9.73 0.91 11.69
C VAL A 111 9.31 -0.44 11.15
N PHE A 112 9.86 -1.52 11.68
CA PHE A 112 9.41 -2.86 11.32
C PHE A 112 7.99 -3.16 11.82
N HIS A 113 7.50 -2.43 12.82
CA HIS A 113 6.22 -2.68 13.44
C HIS A 113 5.12 -1.67 13.10
N SER A 114 5.47 -0.42 12.73
CA SER A 114 4.46 0.56 12.27
C SER A 114 4.11 0.42 10.78
N GLY A 115 4.82 -0.37 10.02
CA GLY A 115 4.76 -0.39 8.57
C GLY A 115 4.66 -1.74 7.89
N LEU A 116 4.32 -2.84 8.57
CA LEU A 116 3.86 -4.01 7.82
C LEU A 116 2.48 -3.69 7.24
N SER A 117 2.50 -2.91 6.17
CA SER A 117 1.32 -2.69 5.37
C SER A 117 0.80 -4.04 4.86
N ALA A 118 -0.50 -4.15 4.60
CA ALA A 118 -1.06 -5.33 3.96
C ALA A 118 -0.29 -5.72 2.68
N PHE A 119 0.42 -4.78 2.04
CA PHE A 119 1.24 -5.00 0.84
C PHE A 119 2.55 -5.74 1.12
N GLU A 120 3.24 -5.46 2.22
CA GLU A 120 4.45 -6.22 2.62
C GLU A 120 4.10 -7.65 3.01
N LEU A 121 2.94 -7.86 3.64
CA LEU A 121 2.45 -9.18 3.94
C LEU A 121 2.15 -9.98 2.66
N GLU A 122 1.64 -9.34 1.59
CA GLU A 122 1.49 -9.97 0.28
C GLU A 122 2.83 -10.57 -0.18
N ASP A 123 3.91 -9.76 -0.16
CA ASP A 123 5.23 -10.19 -0.61
C ASP A 123 5.77 -11.36 0.22
N VAL A 124 5.60 -11.30 1.53
CA VAL A 124 6.05 -12.37 2.44
C VAL A 124 5.26 -13.67 2.21
N ILE A 125 3.96 -13.60 1.93
CA ILE A 125 3.11 -14.77 1.63
C ILE A 125 3.48 -15.37 0.26
N ILE A 126 3.59 -14.55 -0.79
CA ILE A 126 3.89 -15.06 -2.13
C ILE A 126 5.33 -15.59 -2.26
N ASP A 127 6.26 -15.11 -1.42
CA ASP A 127 7.60 -15.64 -1.24
C ASP A 127 7.66 -16.90 -0.35
N ARG A 128 6.52 -17.38 0.17
CA ARG A 128 6.40 -18.56 1.07
C ARG A 128 7.18 -18.45 2.39
N LYS A 129 7.40 -17.23 2.89
CA LYS A 129 8.07 -17.00 4.18
C LYS A 129 7.07 -17.10 5.34
N PHE A 130 6.42 -18.24 5.48
CA PHE A 130 5.27 -18.44 6.38
C PHE A 130 5.58 -18.21 7.86
N GLU A 131 6.79 -18.52 8.33
CA GLU A 131 7.22 -18.17 9.70
C GLU A 131 7.15 -16.67 9.95
N LYS A 132 7.62 -15.87 8.99
CA LYS A 132 7.55 -14.41 9.08
C LYS A 132 6.10 -13.90 9.01
N VAL A 133 5.26 -14.54 8.20
CA VAL A 133 3.81 -14.23 8.16
C VAL A 133 3.16 -14.44 9.52
N LEU A 134 3.41 -15.58 10.18
CA LEU A 134 2.86 -15.88 11.50
C LEU A 134 3.39 -14.93 12.58
N GLN A 135 4.67 -14.59 12.57
CA GLN A 135 5.24 -13.59 13.48
C GLN A 135 4.55 -12.23 13.31
N THR A 136 4.31 -11.81 12.06
CA THR A 136 3.59 -10.57 11.75
C THR A 136 2.15 -10.60 12.25
N ILE A 137 1.44 -11.72 12.04
CA ILE A 137 0.06 -11.88 12.51
C ILE A 137 -0.01 -11.82 14.03
N ASN A 138 0.91 -12.48 14.74
CA ASN A 138 0.97 -12.43 16.20
C ASN A 138 1.24 -11.02 16.71
N PHE A 139 2.16 -10.30 16.06
CA PHE A 139 2.43 -8.92 16.40
C PHE A 139 1.19 -8.02 16.21
N LEU A 140 0.50 -8.12 15.06
CA LEU A 140 -0.72 -7.35 14.80
C LEU A 140 -1.85 -7.69 15.79
N LYS A 141 -1.97 -8.95 16.16
CA LYS A 141 -2.94 -9.42 17.17
C LYS A 141 -2.72 -8.76 18.54
N GLU A 142 -1.46 -8.56 18.94
CA GLU A 142 -1.10 -7.95 20.22
C GLU A 142 -1.21 -6.44 20.23
N HIS A 143 -0.85 -5.77 19.13
CA HIS A 143 -0.67 -4.31 19.08
C HIS A 143 -1.76 -3.57 18.30
N ASP A 144 -2.46 -4.24 17.37
CA ASP A 144 -3.51 -3.65 16.52
C ASP A 144 -4.68 -4.63 16.29
N SER A 145 -5.16 -5.21 17.37
CA SER A 145 -6.18 -6.28 17.33
C SER A 145 -7.50 -5.87 16.66
N GLN A 146 -7.78 -4.57 16.54
CA GLN A 146 -9.02 -4.07 15.95
C GLN A 146 -8.94 -3.90 14.43
N ASN A 147 -7.75 -3.94 13.84
CA ASN A 147 -7.54 -3.63 12.42
C ASN A 147 -7.25 -4.88 11.56
N SER A 148 -8.07 -5.93 11.73
CA SER A 148 -7.94 -7.18 10.97
C SER A 148 -8.44 -7.10 9.53
N ALA A 149 -9.30 -6.14 9.18
CA ALA A 149 -9.95 -6.06 7.88
C ALA A 149 -8.99 -5.93 6.67
N PRO A 150 -7.93 -5.08 6.69
CA PRO A 150 -6.96 -5.02 5.59
C PRO A 150 -6.21 -6.32 5.38
N LEU A 151 -5.87 -7.02 6.47
CA LEU A 151 -5.19 -8.32 6.45
C LEU A 151 -6.08 -9.38 5.80
N ILE A 152 -7.36 -9.45 6.21
CA ILE A 152 -8.35 -10.37 5.65
C ILE A 152 -8.51 -10.13 4.14
N TRP A 153 -8.64 -8.87 3.73
CA TRP A 153 -8.75 -8.49 2.32
C TRP A 153 -7.53 -8.94 1.51
N MET A 154 -6.32 -8.75 2.05
CA MET A 154 -5.07 -9.14 1.39
C MET A 154 -4.98 -10.65 1.21
N ILE A 155 -5.25 -11.43 2.26
CA ILE A 155 -5.23 -12.89 2.19
C ILE A 155 -6.29 -13.40 1.19
N ALA A 156 -7.49 -12.82 1.21
CA ALA A 156 -8.55 -13.15 0.25
C ALA A 156 -8.13 -12.88 -1.19
N LYS A 157 -7.49 -11.72 -1.45
CA LYS A 157 -6.96 -11.38 -2.77
C LYS A 157 -5.97 -12.43 -3.26
N ILE A 158 -5.01 -12.84 -2.43
CA ILE A 158 -4.01 -13.86 -2.79
C ILE A 158 -4.69 -15.20 -3.12
N ILE A 159 -5.56 -15.68 -2.24
CA ILE A 159 -6.25 -16.98 -2.39
C ILE A 159 -7.10 -16.98 -3.67
N ASN A 160 -7.90 -15.94 -3.90
CA ASN A 160 -8.78 -15.85 -5.06
C ASN A 160 -7.98 -15.71 -6.36
N SER A 161 -6.89 -14.92 -6.38
CA SER A 161 -6.01 -14.84 -7.55
C SER A 161 -5.35 -16.18 -7.88
N CYS A 162 -4.93 -16.94 -6.87
CA CYS A 162 -4.41 -18.30 -7.04
C CYS A 162 -5.48 -19.27 -7.54
N LEU A 163 -6.72 -19.17 -7.03
CA LEU A 163 -7.85 -19.98 -7.49
C LEU A 163 -8.13 -19.73 -8.97
N GLU A 164 -8.29 -18.47 -9.38
CA GLU A 164 -8.53 -18.10 -10.78
C GLU A 164 -7.39 -18.58 -11.68
N ALA A 165 -6.15 -18.45 -11.24
CA ALA A 165 -5.00 -18.94 -12.00
C ALA A 165 -4.99 -20.47 -12.15
N THR A 166 -5.42 -21.21 -11.12
CA THR A 166 -5.47 -22.69 -11.19
C THR A 166 -6.59 -23.21 -12.07
N LEU A 167 -7.69 -22.47 -12.18
CA LEU A 167 -8.83 -22.84 -13.02
C LEU A 167 -8.65 -22.43 -14.50
N ALA A 168 -7.78 -21.44 -14.76
CA ALA A 168 -7.62 -20.88 -16.09
C ALA A 168 -6.68 -21.70 -16.98
N THR A 169 -6.98 -21.78 -18.29
CA THR A 169 -6.08 -22.32 -19.30
C THR A 169 -4.79 -21.49 -19.41
N ASN A 170 -4.92 -20.17 -19.33
CA ASN A 170 -3.78 -19.24 -19.30
C ASN A 170 -3.66 -18.57 -17.91
N LYS A 171 -2.87 -19.20 -17.03
CA LYS A 171 -2.65 -18.74 -15.65
C LYS A 171 -2.16 -17.29 -15.57
N LYS A 172 -1.22 -16.89 -16.45
CA LYS A 172 -0.67 -15.53 -16.46
C LYS A 172 -1.75 -14.49 -16.79
N SER A 173 -2.59 -14.76 -17.79
CA SER A 173 -3.68 -13.85 -18.15
C SER A 173 -4.72 -13.72 -17.04
N ALA A 174 -5.02 -14.83 -16.33
CA ALA A 174 -5.93 -14.81 -15.19
C ALA A 174 -5.39 -13.94 -14.06
N LEU A 175 -4.12 -14.07 -13.69
CA LEU A 175 -3.47 -13.25 -12.65
C LEU A 175 -3.49 -11.76 -12.99
N ILE A 176 -3.24 -11.39 -14.26
CA ILE A 176 -3.33 -9.99 -14.70
C ILE A 176 -4.75 -9.46 -14.54
N LYS A 177 -5.76 -10.25 -14.91
CA LYS A 177 -7.18 -9.88 -14.77
C LYS A 177 -7.60 -9.74 -13.31
N SER A 178 -7.05 -10.55 -12.41
CA SER A 178 -7.25 -10.44 -10.95
C SER A 178 -6.52 -9.26 -10.32
N GLY A 179 -5.83 -8.42 -11.11
CA GLY A 179 -5.11 -7.23 -10.62
C GLY A 179 -3.76 -7.53 -9.96
N VAL A 180 -3.16 -8.69 -10.28
CA VAL A 180 -1.79 -9.00 -9.84
C VAL A 180 -0.79 -8.22 -10.70
N TRP A 181 0.12 -7.51 -10.05
CA TRP A 181 1.13 -6.72 -10.73
C TRP A 181 2.12 -7.61 -11.50
N SER A 182 2.55 -7.13 -12.67
CA SER A 182 3.42 -7.89 -13.57
C SER A 182 4.70 -8.40 -12.91
N SER A 183 5.26 -7.62 -11.97
CA SER A 183 6.45 -7.98 -11.19
C SER A 183 6.22 -9.16 -10.23
N LYS A 184 4.98 -9.40 -9.78
CA LYS A 184 4.62 -10.44 -8.80
C LYS A 184 4.08 -11.73 -9.43
N ILE A 185 3.81 -11.73 -10.74
CA ILE A 185 3.21 -12.89 -11.44
C ILE A 185 4.04 -14.16 -11.24
N GLY A 186 5.38 -14.06 -11.27
CA GLY A 186 6.26 -15.21 -11.09
C GLY A 186 6.06 -15.90 -9.73
N GLN A 187 5.96 -15.14 -8.65
CA GLN A 187 5.71 -15.65 -7.30
C GLN A 187 4.32 -16.30 -7.19
N TYR A 188 3.27 -15.65 -7.73
CA TYR A 188 1.92 -16.25 -7.75
C TYR A 188 1.87 -17.56 -8.54
N LEU A 189 2.52 -17.62 -9.71
CA LEU A 189 2.63 -18.87 -10.47
C LEU A 189 3.35 -19.96 -9.69
N SER A 190 4.38 -19.59 -8.91
CA SER A 190 5.06 -20.52 -8.02
C SER A 190 4.15 -21.06 -6.94
N LEU A 191 3.27 -20.25 -6.32
CA LEU A 191 2.27 -20.72 -5.35
C LEU A 191 1.32 -21.75 -5.95
N THR A 192 0.93 -21.58 -7.21
CA THR A 192 -0.05 -22.46 -7.87
C THR A 192 0.56 -23.69 -8.53
N LYS A 193 1.89 -23.87 -8.48
CA LYS A 193 2.57 -24.92 -9.26
C LYS A 193 2.19 -26.33 -8.81
N ASN A 194 2.12 -26.57 -7.49
CA ASN A 194 1.87 -27.87 -6.89
C ASN A 194 0.50 -27.97 -6.20
N SER A 195 -0.33 -26.93 -6.31
CA SER A 195 -1.60 -26.82 -5.61
C SER A 195 -2.76 -27.21 -6.50
N LYS A 196 -3.79 -27.80 -5.89
CA LYS A 196 -5.04 -28.16 -6.56
C LYS A 196 -6.07 -27.02 -6.44
N ALA A 197 -6.91 -26.85 -7.46
CA ALA A 197 -7.98 -25.85 -7.43
C ALA A 197 -8.93 -26.06 -6.23
N SER A 198 -9.21 -27.34 -5.86
CA SER A 198 -10.06 -27.68 -4.70
C SER A 198 -9.51 -27.16 -3.36
N GLU A 199 -8.20 -27.01 -3.22
CA GLU A 199 -7.58 -26.46 -2.01
C GLU A 199 -7.84 -24.96 -1.91
N PHE A 200 -7.63 -24.22 -3.01
CA PHE A 200 -7.94 -22.80 -3.06
C PHE A 200 -9.44 -22.51 -2.97
N MET A 201 -10.31 -23.35 -3.53
CA MET A 201 -11.77 -23.24 -3.34
C MET A 201 -12.14 -23.33 -1.86
N ARG A 202 -11.62 -24.34 -1.16
CA ARG A 202 -11.86 -24.51 0.29
C ARG A 202 -11.33 -23.32 1.09
N LEU A 203 -10.17 -22.78 0.75
CA LEU A 203 -9.62 -21.59 1.39
C LEU A 203 -10.47 -20.34 1.11
N SER A 204 -10.99 -20.18 -0.11
CA SER A 204 -11.90 -19.09 -0.47
C SER A 204 -13.21 -19.14 0.33
N ASP A 205 -13.80 -20.31 0.52
CA ASP A 205 -14.98 -20.49 1.39
C ASP A 205 -14.68 -20.13 2.85
N GLN A 206 -13.47 -20.46 3.34
CA GLN A 206 -13.06 -20.07 4.68
C GLN A 206 -12.84 -18.55 4.79
N MET A 207 -12.37 -17.88 3.75
CA MET A 207 -12.24 -16.42 3.73
C MET A 207 -13.61 -15.74 3.79
N LEU A 208 -14.63 -16.26 3.11
CA LEU A 208 -16.00 -15.77 3.24
C LEU A 208 -16.50 -15.90 4.69
N ARG A 209 -16.27 -17.07 5.33
CA ARG A 209 -16.62 -17.27 6.72
C ARG A 209 -15.85 -16.32 7.66
N LEU A 210 -14.56 -16.09 7.39
CA LEU A 210 -13.74 -15.18 8.17
C LEU A 210 -14.24 -13.73 8.07
N ASP A 211 -14.69 -13.28 6.90
CA ASP A 211 -15.31 -11.98 6.72
C ASP A 211 -16.60 -11.82 7.56
N LEU A 212 -17.42 -12.86 7.62
CA LEU A 212 -18.63 -12.89 8.49
C LEU A 212 -18.26 -12.85 9.98
N ILE A 213 -17.18 -13.50 10.38
CA ILE A 213 -16.66 -13.43 11.75
C ILE A 213 -16.15 -12.01 12.06
N ASN A 214 -15.39 -11.42 11.15
CA ASN A 214 -14.86 -10.07 11.31
C ASN A 214 -15.97 -9.00 11.40
N LYS A 215 -17.08 -9.22 10.72
CA LYS A 215 -18.30 -8.39 10.80
C LYS A 215 -19.18 -8.68 12.04
N GLY A 216 -18.78 -9.61 12.90
CA GLY A 216 -19.53 -9.98 14.10
C GLY A 216 -20.80 -10.79 13.87
N ILE A 217 -21.04 -11.28 12.64
CA ILE A 217 -22.22 -12.11 12.29
C ILE A 217 -22.04 -13.52 12.85
N ILE A 218 -20.82 -14.05 12.81
CA ILE A 218 -20.48 -15.34 13.40
C ILE A 218 -19.57 -15.09 14.60
N LYS A 219 -19.91 -15.64 15.75
CA LYS A 219 -19.10 -15.55 16.97
C LYS A 219 -17.91 -16.51 16.87
N SER A 220 -16.71 -15.99 16.68
CA SER A 220 -15.45 -16.74 16.71
C SER A 220 -14.28 -15.76 16.85
N ASN A 221 -13.10 -16.28 17.18
CA ASN A 221 -11.88 -15.46 17.24
C ASN A 221 -11.32 -15.24 15.83
N VAL A 222 -11.30 -13.98 15.37
CA VAL A 222 -10.81 -13.60 14.04
C VAL A 222 -9.36 -14.02 13.85
N TRP A 223 -8.49 -13.74 14.82
CA TRP A 223 -7.05 -13.98 14.72
C TRP A 223 -6.70 -15.47 14.64
N GLU A 224 -7.36 -16.30 15.42
CA GLU A 224 -7.20 -17.76 15.34
C GLU A 224 -7.61 -18.32 13.97
N GLN A 225 -8.66 -17.74 13.37
CA GLN A 225 -9.08 -18.17 12.03
C GLN A 225 -8.10 -17.70 10.96
N ILE A 226 -7.52 -16.50 11.08
CA ILE A 226 -6.46 -16.00 10.19
C ILE A 226 -5.25 -16.95 10.25
N GLU A 227 -4.75 -17.24 11.44
CA GLU A 227 -3.62 -18.16 11.64
C GLU A 227 -3.89 -19.54 11.00
N LYS A 228 -5.08 -20.09 11.22
CA LYS A 228 -5.50 -21.37 10.64
C LYS A 228 -5.52 -21.36 9.11
N ILE A 229 -6.02 -20.27 8.50
CA ILE A 229 -6.04 -20.12 7.04
C ILE A 229 -4.62 -20.03 6.48
N ILE A 230 -3.72 -19.29 7.13
CA ILE A 230 -2.32 -19.18 6.70
C ILE A 230 -1.59 -20.52 6.78
N LEU A 231 -1.81 -21.30 7.86
CA LEU A 231 -1.23 -22.64 7.98
C LEU A 231 -1.76 -23.59 6.89
N GLN A 232 -3.04 -23.49 6.55
CA GLN A 232 -3.61 -24.29 5.47
C GLN A 232 -3.11 -23.84 4.09
N LEU A 233 -2.92 -22.53 3.86
CA LEU A 233 -2.33 -22.01 2.65
C LEU A 233 -0.88 -22.49 2.49
N ARG A 234 -0.10 -22.51 3.58
CA ARG A 234 1.23 -23.12 3.61
C ARG A 234 1.17 -24.59 3.14
N GLY A 235 0.33 -25.41 3.76
CA GLY A 235 0.20 -26.83 3.39
C GLY A 235 -0.27 -27.07 1.96
N ALA A 236 -1.11 -26.17 1.42
CA ALA A 236 -1.58 -26.26 0.03
C ALA A 236 -0.51 -25.86 -1.01
N THR A 237 0.50 -25.07 -0.61
CA THR A 237 1.50 -24.51 -1.54
C THR A 237 2.89 -25.14 -1.40
N GLU A 238 3.18 -25.85 -0.31
CA GLU A 238 4.42 -26.60 -0.13
C GLU A 238 4.47 -27.85 -1.02
N PRO A 239 5.67 -28.25 -1.52
CA PRO A 239 5.82 -29.51 -2.23
C PRO A 239 5.40 -30.68 -1.32
N GLN A 240 4.47 -31.50 -1.77
CA GLN A 240 4.20 -32.79 -1.10
C GLN A 240 5.40 -33.72 -1.34
N HIS A 241 6.10 -34.07 -0.28
CA HIS A 241 7.20 -35.06 -0.28
C HIS A 241 6.64 -36.45 -0.41
#